data_401c87af90d9bcf53a0d621dfda89cd0
#
_entry.id   401c87af90d9bcf53a0d621dfda89cd0
#
_cell.length_a   1.000
_cell.length_b   1.000
_cell.length_c   1.000
_cell.angle_alpha   90.00
_cell.angle_beta   90.00
_cell.angle_gamma   90.00
#
_symmetry.space_group_name_H-M   'P 1'
#
loop_
_entity.id
_entity.type
_entity.pdbx_description
1 polymer ?
#
loop_
_entity_poly.entity_id
_entity_poly.type
_entity_poly.pdbx_seq_one_letter_code
_entity_poly.pdbx_strand_id
1 'polypeptide(L)'
;MDSNRYGCPTMKRAAIALGSNLGDRFANLQNARDQIRALDGATGLIVQSAIYETSPVDCEPGAQNFYNAVIEVGFEKSADALLEALQEIERGLGRERNHERNVSRTIDLDLLYCGSERRDDAMLQLPHPRMTERKFVLQPLCDIAPDLRLPGQTKSVGELLAQLPDPAKITRLTDKW
;
A
#
# COMPACT_ATOMS: atom_id res chain seq x y z
N MET A 1 4.83 28.56 -31.62
CA MET A 1 4.62 27.23 -32.19
C MET A 1 4.78 26.24 -31.06
N ASP A 2 3.64 25.88 -30.46
CA ASP A 2 3.59 25.00 -29.30
C ASP A 2 3.72 23.55 -29.71
N SER A 3 4.85 22.96 -29.45
CA SER A 3 5.16 21.56 -29.71
C SER A 3 5.29 20.77 -28.41
N ASN A 4 4.24 20.73 -27.60
CA ASN A 4 4.18 19.78 -26.47
C ASN A 4 2.75 19.28 -26.26
N ARG A 5 2.17 18.62 -27.26
CA ARG A 5 0.81 18.04 -27.19
C ARG A 5 0.78 16.52 -27.02
N TYR A 6 1.92 15.87 -26.88
CA TYR A 6 1.97 14.43 -26.57
C TYR A 6 3.02 14.22 -25.49
N GLY A 7 2.66 14.59 -24.25
CA GLY A 7 3.41 14.14 -23.10
C GLY A 7 3.39 12.61 -23.08
N CYS A 8 4.54 11.98 -23.32
CA CYS A 8 4.73 10.56 -23.03
C CYS A 8 4.29 10.35 -21.58
N PRO A 9 3.37 9.44 -21.27
CA PRO A 9 3.02 9.16 -19.90
C PRO A 9 4.28 8.72 -19.17
N THR A 10 4.79 9.57 -18.29
CA THR A 10 5.96 9.26 -17.48
C THR A 10 5.52 8.21 -16.47
N MET A 11 5.99 6.99 -16.64
CA MET A 11 5.81 5.91 -15.67
C MET A 11 6.18 6.40 -14.27
N LYS A 12 5.24 6.36 -13.36
CA LYS A 12 5.46 6.70 -11.94
C LYS A 12 5.55 5.41 -11.14
N ARG A 13 6.42 5.37 -10.16
CA ARG A 13 6.43 4.26 -9.20
C ARG A 13 5.36 4.55 -8.15
N ALA A 14 4.45 3.62 -7.95
CA ALA A 14 3.39 3.70 -6.95
C ALA A 14 3.54 2.56 -5.95
N ALA A 15 3.49 2.87 -4.65
CA ALA A 15 3.50 1.85 -3.62
C ALA A 15 2.11 1.69 -3.00
N ILE A 16 1.72 0.45 -2.81
CA ILE A 16 0.44 0.04 -2.23
C ILE A 16 0.71 -0.86 -1.03
N ALA A 17 0.11 -0.51 0.11
CA ALA A 17 0.05 -1.41 1.26
C ALA A 17 -1.15 -2.35 1.10
N LEU A 18 -0.94 -3.61 1.41
CA LEU A 18 -1.97 -4.65 1.41
C LEU A 18 -2.12 -5.18 2.82
N GLY A 19 -3.37 -5.29 3.31
CA GLY A 19 -3.68 -5.85 4.62
C GLY A 19 -4.88 -6.78 4.55
N SER A 20 -4.82 -7.94 5.24
CA SER A 20 -5.93 -8.90 5.33
C SER A 20 -5.97 -9.54 6.71
N ASN A 21 -7.18 -9.64 7.32
CA ASN A 21 -7.37 -10.36 8.58
C ASN A 21 -8.63 -11.23 8.60
N LEU A 22 -9.27 -11.47 7.44
CA LEU A 22 -10.41 -12.39 7.30
C LEU A 22 -10.14 -13.45 6.24
N GLY A 23 -10.65 -14.65 6.47
CA GLY A 23 -10.58 -15.77 5.52
C GLY A 23 -9.16 -16.25 5.26
N ASP A 24 -8.89 -16.66 4.03
CA ASP A 24 -7.54 -17.01 3.59
C ASP A 24 -6.73 -15.75 3.29
N ARG A 25 -6.11 -15.19 4.34
CA ARG A 25 -5.34 -13.95 4.30
C ARG A 25 -4.22 -13.99 3.27
N PHE A 26 -3.58 -15.15 3.09
CA PHE A 26 -2.49 -15.32 2.13
C PHE A 26 -3.03 -15.24 0.68
N ALA A 27 -4.07 -16.00 0.38
CA ALA A 27 -4.72 -15.97 -0.93
C ALA A 27 -5.29 -14.58 -1.24
N ASN A 28 -5.82 -13.87 -0.26
CA ASN A 28 -6.33 -12.50 -0.43
C ASN A 28 -5.23 -11.53 -0.88
N LEU A 29 -4.03 -11.59 -0.25
CA LEU A 29 -2.90 -10.75 -0.67
C LEU A 29 -2.43 -11.11 -2.08
N GLN A 30 -2.31 -12.40 -2.41
CA GLN A 30 -1.91 -12.86 -3.75
C GLN A 30 -2.91 -12.40 -4.82
N ASN A 31 -4.20 -12.59 -4.58
CA ASN A 31 -5.26 -12.19 -5.50
C ASN A 31 -5.25 -10.67 -5.75
N ALA A 32 -5.10 -9.88 -4.69
CA ALA A 32 -5.02 -8.42 -4.82
C ALA A 32 -3.78 -7.99 -5.63
N ARG A 33 -2.60 -8.55 -5.32
CA ARG A 33 -1.36 -8.29 -6.07
C ARG A 33 -1.52 -8.62 -7.55
N ASP A 34 -2.10 -9.77 -7.87
CA ASP A 34 -2.22 -10.23 -9.25
C ASP A 34 -3.24 -9.38 -10.04
N GLN A 35 -4.31 -8.93 -9.39
CA GLN A 35 -5.24 -7.95 -9.98
C GLN A 35 -4.58 -6.58 -10.19
N ILE A 36 -3.78 -6.08 -9.23
CA ILE A 36 -3.02 -4.82 -9.39
C ILE A 36 -2.05 -4.94 -10.57
N ARG A 37 -1.36 -6.09 -10.72
CA ARG A 37 -0.47 -6.35 -11.86
C ARG A 37 -1.19 -6.31 -13.21
N ALA A 38 -2.44 -6.70 -13.24
CA ALA A 38 -3.27 -6.77 -14.45
C ALA A 38 -4.00 -5.46 -14.76
N LEU A 39 -3.87 -4.41 -13.93
CA LEU A 39 -4.52 -3.13 -14.17
C LEU A 39 -4.07 -2.50 -15.48
N ASP A 40 -5.01 -1.90 -16.18
CA ASP A 40 -4.71 -1.05 -17.34
C ASP A 40 -3.96 0.21 -16.86
N GLY A 41 -2.73 0.34 -17.33
CA GLY A 41 -1.77 1.36 -16.89
C GLY A 41 -0.71 0.85 -15.91
N ALA A 42 -0.83 -0.38 -15.40
CA ALA A 42 0.25 -1.01 -14.66
C ALA A 42 1.36 -1.48 -15.62
N THR A 43 2.61 -1.14 -15.30
CA THR A 43 3.76 -1.44 -16.14
C THR A 43 4.95 -1.94 -15.30
N GLY A 44 5.79 -2.75 -15.94
CA GLY A 44 7.00 -3.28 -15.33
C GLY A 44 6.76 -4.42 -14.35
N LEU A 45 7.81 -4.73 -13.60
CA LEU A 45 7.75 -5.76 -12.57
C LEU A 45 7.20 -5.17 -11.28
N ILE A 46 6.35 -5.93 -10.62
CA ILE A 46 6.01 -5.64 -9.21
C ILE A 46 7.22 -5.99 -8.35
N VAL A 47 7.65 -5.05 -7.54
CA VAL A 47 8.56 -5.30 -6.43
C VAL A 47 7.70 -5.52 -5.20
N GLN A 48 7.91 -6.62 -4.49
CA GLN A 48 7.10 -6.98 -3.32
C GLN A 48 7.96 -7.21 -2.09
N SER A 49 7.44 -6.80 -0.93
CA SER A 49 8.05 -7.09 0.37
C SER A 49 7.79 -8.53 0.81
N ALA A 50 8.37 -8.93 1.93
CA ALA A 50 7.87 -10.06 2.70
C ALA A 50 6.43 -9.80 3.19
N ILE A 51 5.72 -10.89 3.54
CA ILE A 51 4.48 -10.81 4.33
C ILE A 51 4.85 -10.79 5.81
N TYR A 52 4.19 -9.90 6.54
CA TYR A 52 4.32 -9.75 7.98
C TYR A 52 2.99 -10.02 8.68
N GLU A 53 3.03 -10.76 9.79
CA GLU A 53 1.89 -10.88 10.69
C GLU A 53 1.99 -9.85 11.80
N THR A 54 0.87 -9.17 12.07
CA THR A 54 0.75 -8.15 13.12
C THR A 54 -0.52 -8.34 13.91
N SER A 55 -0.47 -8.02 15.20
CA SER A 55 -1.68 -7.97 16.03
C SER A 55 -2.61 -6.85 15.54
N PRO A 56 -3.94 -7.04 15.61
CA PRO A 56 -4.89 -5.99 15.28
C PRO A 56 -4.73 -4.80 16.24
N VAL A 57 -4.71 -3.59 15.68
CA VAL A 57 -4.63 -2.33 16.44
C VAL A 57 -6.00 -1.67 16.38
N ASP A 58 -6.57 -1.37 17.54
CA ASP A 58 -7.88 -0.72 17.68
C ASP A 58 -9.04 -1.44 16.95
N CYS A 59 -8.96 -2.77 16.77
CA CYS A 59 -10.03 -3.58 16.18
C CYS A 59 -10.98 -4.13 17.24
N GLU A 60 -12.08 -4.75 16.78
CA GLU A 60 -13.04 -5.44 17.63
C GLU A 60 -12.37 -6.55 18.46
N PRO A 61 -12.87 -6.84 19.67
CA PRO A 61 -12.34 -7.94 20.49
C PRO A 61 -12.41 -9.29 19.75
N GLY A 62 -11.28 -9.99 19.69
CA GLY A 62 -11.20 -11.29 19.01
C GLY A 62 -10.87 -11.21 17.53
N ALA A 63 -10.60 -10.02 16.97
CA ALA A 63 -10.11 -9.87 15.59
C ALA A 63 -8.84 -10.69 15.37
N GLN A 64 -8.75 -11.35 14.22
CA GLN A 64 -7.56 -12.10 13.83
C GLN A 64 -6.39 -11.17 13.51
N ASN A 65 -5.16 -11.66 13.66
CA ASN A 65 -3.97 -10.97 13.23
C ASN A 65 -4.02 -10.65 11.73
N PHE A 66 -3.47 -9.49 11.36
CA PHE A 66 -3.33 -9.10 9.97
C PHE A 66 -2.12 -9.75 9.32
N TYR A 67 -2.25 -10.08 8.03
CA TYR A 67 -1.13 -10.23 7.13
C TYR A 67 -0.97 -8.91 6.38
N ASN A 68 0.23 -8.34 6.43
CA ASN A 68 0.55 -7.06 5.81
C ASN A 68 1.73 -7.23 4.87
N ALA A 69 1.67 -6.56 3.72
CA ALA A 69 2.75 -6.47 2.76
C ALA A 69 2.70 -5.10 2.05
N VAL A 70 3.79 -4.75 1.39
CA VAL A 70 3.84 -3.60 0.47
C VAL A 70 4.32 -4.08 -0.88
N ILE A 71 3.68 -3.60 -1.93
CA ILE A 71 4.15 -3.77 -3.30
C ILE A 71 4.42 -2.41 -3.93
N GLU A 72 5.35 -2.37 -4.88
CA GLU A 72 5.58 -1.23 -5.73
C GLU A 72 5.42 -1.63 -7.20
N VAL A 73 4.70 -0.83 -7.96
CA VAL A 73 4.39 -1.04 -9.37
C VAL A 73 4.62 0.24 -10.17
N GLY A 74 5.06 0.11 -11.42
CA GLY A 74 5.01 1.22 -12.37
C GLY A 74 3.56 1.49 -12.77
N PHE A 75 3.16 2.76 -12.82
CA PHE A 75 1.82 3.15 -13.22
C PHE A 75 1.83 4.37 -14.13
N GLU A 76 1.14 4.29 -15.27
CA GLU A 76 1.18 5.33 -16.30
C GLU A 76 0.03 6.33 -16.21
N LYS A 77 -1.04 5.99 -15.48
CA LYS A 77 -2.20 6.86 -15.31
C LYS A 77 -2.08 7.76 -14.06
N SER A 78 -3.13 8.50 -13.74
CA SER A 78 -3.17 9.35 -12.55
C SER A 78 -3.28 8.53 -11.25
N ALA A 79 -2.89 9.15 -10.15
CA ALA A 79 -3.06 8.56 -8.82
C ALA A 79 -4.55 8.34 -8.48
N ASP A 80 -5.44 9.20 -8.98
CA ASP A 80 -6.90 9.04 -8.80
C ASP A 80 -7.40 7.77 -9.51
N ALA A 81 -6.95 7.53 -10.75
CA ALA A 81 -7.30 6.30 -11.48
C ALA A 81 -6.79 5.04 -10.79
N LEU A 82 -5.60 5.11 -10.18
CA LEU A 82 -5.08 4.00 -9.38
C LEU A 82 -5.92 3.79 -8.12
N LEU A 83 -6.26 4.86 -7.39
CA LEU A 83 -7.11 4.78 -6.20
C LEU A 83 -8.47 4.15 -6.51
N GLU A 84 -9.13 4.59 -7.59
CA GLU A 84 -10.39 4.00 -8.05
C GLU A 84 -10.26 2.51 -8.36
N ALA A 85 -9.21 2.11 -9.07
CA ALA A 85 -8.94 0.72 -9.39
C ALA A 85 -8.68 -0.13 -8.13
N LEU A 86 -7.93 0.38 -7.15
CA LEU A 86 -7.72 -0.29 -5.86
C LEU A 86 -9.03 -0.50 -5.12
N GLN A 87 -9.91 0.49 -5.08
CA GLN A 87 -11.23 0.39 -4.47
C GLN A 87 -12.13 -0.62 -5.20
N GLU A 88 -11.99 -0.76 -6.51
CA GLU A 88 -12.71 -1.81 -7.28
C GLU A 88 -12.21 -3.21 -6.95
N ILE A 89 -10.91 -3.39 -6.81
CA ILE A 89 -10.31 -4.66 -6.38
C ILE A 89 -10.82 -5.02 -4.98
N GLU A 90 -10.83 -4.09 -4.03
CA GLU A 90 -11.35 -4.33 -2.68
C GLU A 90 -12.82 -4.78 -2.70
N ARG A 91 -13.65 -4.09 -3.49
CA ARG A 91 -15.08 -4.45 -3.66
C ARG A 91 -15.25 -5.84 -4.27
N GLY A 92 -14.46 -6.16 -5.29
CA GLY A 92 -14.46 -7.46 -5.96
C GLY A 92 -14.04 -8.61 -5.04
N LEU A 93 -13.19 -8.34 -4.04
CA LEU A 93 -12.72 -9.30 -3.04
C LEU A 93 -13.60 -9.33 -1.76
N GLY A 94 -14.78 -8.71 -1.79
CA GLY A 94 -15.79 -8.83 -0.74
C GLY A 94 -15.79 -7.73 0.32
N ARG A 95 -15.18 -6.57 0.02
CA ARG A 95 -15.29 -5.40 0.91
C ARG A 95 -16.64 -4.70 0.69
N GLU A 96 -17.51 -4.69 1.70
CA GLU A 96 -18.78 -3.98 1.66
C GLU A 96 -18.59 -2.45 1.71
N ARG A 97 -19.56 -1.70 1.14
CA ARG A 97 -19.47 -0.22 1.03
C ARG A 97 -19.58 0.54 2.35
N ASN A 98 -20.15 -0.07 3.39
CA ASN A 98 -20.33 0.56 4.71
C ASN A 98 -19.15 0.22 5.61
N HIS A 99 -18.17 1.14 5.70
CA HIS A 99 -16.99 0.92 6.51
C HIS A 99 -17.07 1.65 7.83
N GLU A 100 -17.37 0.91 8.87
CA GLU A 100 -16.90 1.28 10.20
C GLU A 100 -15.36 1.20 10.19
N ARG A 101 -14.70 2.15 10.86
CA ARG A 101 -13.24 2.12 11.04
C ARG A 101 -12.87 0.96 11.94
N ASN A 102 -11.71 0.34 11.68
CA ASN A 102 -11.14 -0.71 12.54
C ASN A 102 -11.97 -2.01 12.61
N VAL A 103 -12.63 -2.39 11.53
CA VAL A 103 -13.34 -3.66 11.38
C VAL A 103 -12.49 -4.66 10.59
N SER A 104 -12.63 -5.94 10.92
CA SER A 104 -11.99 -7.04 10.17
C SER A 104 -12.39 -7.02 8.70
N ARG A 105 -11.44 -7.30 7.80
CA ARG A 105 -11.65 -7.19 6.36
C ARG A 105 -10.87 -8.22 5.55
N THR A 106 -11.47 -8.62 4.44
CA THR A 106 -10.86 -9.57 3.50
C THR A 106 -9.58 -8.98 2.91
N ILE A 107 -9.63 -7.73 2.45
CA ILE A 107 -8.49 -6.99 1.92
C ILE A 107 -8.63 -5.48 2.18
N ASP A 108 -7.51 -4.83 2.41
CA ASP A 108 -7.35 -3.38 2.54
C ASP A 108 -6.20 -2.95 1.65
N LEU A 109 -6.42 -1.97 0.78
CA LEU A 109 -5.44 -1.48 -0.19
C LEU A 109 -5.26 0.02 -0.03
N ASP A 110 -4.17 0.43 0.61
CA ASP A 110 -3.83 1.83 0.81
C ASP A 110 -2.76 2.29 -0.20
N LEU A 111 -3.06 3.31 -1.01
CA LEU A 111 -2.08 3.97 -1.86
C LEU A 111 -1.14 4.80 -0.99
N LEU A 112 0.14 4.43 -0.91
CA LEU A 112 1.13 5.06 -0.04
C LEU A 112 1.76 6.29 -0.67
N TYR A 113 2.19 6.16 -1.91
CA TYR A 113 2.72 7.25 -2.75
C TYR A 113 2.56 6.93 -4.23
N CYS A 114 2.63 7.95 -5.08
CA CYS A 114 2.65 7.83 -6.53
C CYS A 114 3.66 8.82 -7.11
N GLY A 115 4.84 8.35 -7.48
CA GLY A 115 5.96 9.17 -7.90
C GLY A 115 6.34 10.21 -6.84
N SER A 116 6.47 11.44 -7.26
CA SER A 116 6.75 12.59 -6.39
C SER A 116 5.50 13.41 -6.05
N GLU A 117 4.29 12.87 -6.31
CA GLU A 117 3.05 13.60 -6.06
C GLU A 117 2.89 13.95 -4.58
N ARG A 118 2.45 15.18 -4.34
CA ARG A 118 2.01 15.66 -3.03
C ARG A 118 0.58 16.13 -3.18
N ARG A 119 -0.32 15.48 -2.46
CA ARG A 119 -1.75 15.76 -2.47
C ARG A 119 -2.25 15.88 -1.03
N ASP A 120 -3.13 16.83 -0.80
CA ASP A 120 -3.82 17.00 0.47
C ASP A 120 -5.24 17.50 0.19
N ASP A 121 -6.02 16.64 -0.46
CA ASP A 121 -7.43 16.91 -0.74
C ASP A 121 -8.33 15.87 -0.07
N ALA A 122 -9.64 16.08 -0.14
CA ALA A 122 -10.63 15.27 0.55
C ALA A 122 -10.70 13.81 0.03
N MET A 123 -10.27 13.57 -1.20
CA MET A 123 -10.35 12.26 -1.85
C MET A 123 -9.04 11.48 -1.73
N LEU A 124 -7.90 12.18 -1.78
CA LEU A 124 -6.58 11.55 -1.81
C LEU A 124 -5.53 12.40 -1.10
N GLN A 125 -4.82 11.80 -0.16
CA GLN A 125 -3.65 12.38 0.49
C GLN A 125 -2.41 11.58 0.13
N LEU A 126 -1.40 12.22 -0.45
CA LEU A 126 -0.12 11.62 -0.83
C LEU A 126 1.08 12.48 -0.38
N PRO A 127 2.12 11.87 0.20
CA PRO A 127 2.16 10.50 0.70
C PRO A 127 1.07 10.24 1.73
N HIS A 128 0.63 8.98 1.87
CA HIS A 128 -0.43 8.60 2.81
C HIS A 128 -0.12 9.13 4.23
N PRO A 129 -1.00 9.89 4.87
CA PRO A 129 -0.67 10.71 6.05
C PRO A 129 -0.15 9.90 7.25
N ARG A 130 -0.67 8.67 7.45
CA ARG A 130 -0.31 7.83 8.60
C ARG A 130 0.76 6.78 8.29
N MET A 131 1.31 6.74 7.06
CA MET A 131 2.26 5.68 6.70
C MET A 131 3.55 5.71 7.53
N THR A 132 4.00 6.92 7.92
CA THR A 132 5.23 7.10 8.67
C THR A 132 5.10 6.78 10.17
N GLU A 133 3.88 6.57 10.65
CA GLU A 133 3.57 6.25 12.06
C GLU A 133 3.28 4.76 12.27
N ARG A 134 3.20 3.99 11.17
CA ARG A 134 2.74 2.60 11.18
C ARG A 134 3.88 1.64 10.86
N LYS A 135 4.34 0.88 11.85
CA LYS A 135 5.41 -0.11 11.65
C LYS A 135 5.02 -1.18 10.63
N PHE A 136 3.75 -1.61 10.62
CA PHE A 136 3.25 -2.62 9.66
C PHE A 136 3.18 -2.13 8.21
N VAL A 137 3.39 -0.83 7.97
CA VAL A 137 3.59 -0.22 6.65
C VAL A 137 5.06 0.03 6.39
N LEU A 138 5.78 0.67 7.34
CA LEU A 138 7.19 1.05 7.13
C LEU A 138 8.12 -0.17 7.07
N GLN A 139 7.86 -1.23 7.85
CA GLN A 139 8.72 -2.41 7.83
C GLN A 139 8.71 -3.09 6.44
N PRO A 140 7.53 -3.46 5.86
CA PRO A 140 7.51 -4.04 4.52
C PRO A 140 7.98 -3.04 3.44
N LEU A 141 7.70 -1.75 3.57
CA LEU A 141 8.23 -0.76 2.63
C LEU A 141 9.77 -0.69 2.69
N CYS A 142 10.36 -0.81 3.88
CA CYS A 142 11.80 -0.85 4.07
C CYS A 142 12.47 -2.06 3.40
N ASP A 143 11.77 -3.20 3.26
CA ASP A 143 12.29 -4.37 2.53
C ASP A 143 12.59 -4.04 1.06
N ILE A 144 11.80 -3.17 0.45
CA ILE A 144 11.87 -2.89 -0.99
C ILE A 144 12.45 -1.52 -1.34
N ALA A 145 12.42 -0.58 -0.42
CA ALA A 145 12.86 0.79 -0.65
C ALA A 145 13.44 1.46 0.62
N PRO A 146 14.51 0.91 1.25
CA PRO A 146 15.04 1.42 2.52
C PRO A 146 15.57 2.86 2.42
N ASP A 147 16.17 3.22 1.28
CA ASP A 147 16.78 4.53 1.06
C ASP A 147 15.81 5.58 0.48
N LEU A 148 14.57 5.18 0.21
CA LEU A 148 13.54 6.07 -0.32
C LEU A 148 13.27 7.21 0.65
N ARG A 149 13.32 8.44 0.15
CA ARG A 149 12.84 9.65 0.84
C ARG A 149 11.50 10.03 0.25
N LEU A 150 10.45 9.96 1.06
CA LEU A 150 9.10 10.34 0.64
C LEU A 150 9.02 11.85 0.36
N PRO A 151 8.17 12.29 -0.56
CA PRO A 151 7.95 13.71 -0.80
C PRO A 151 7.66 14.47 0.49
N GLY A 152 8.45 15.50 0.77
CA GLY A 152 8.34 16.30 2.00
C GLY A 152 9.05 15.73 3.23
N GLN A 153 9.68 14.55 3.13
CA GLN A 153 10.46 13.98 4.21
C GLN A 153 11.96 14.20 3.99
N THR A 154 12.67 14.47 5.08
CA THR A 154 14.14 14.57 5.07
C THR A 154 14.81 13.23 5.38
N LYS A 155 14.11 12.33 6.03
CA LYS A 155 14.59 11.01 6.45
C LYS A 155 14.18 9.95 5.42
N SER A 156 15.02 8.94 5.27
CA SER A 156 14.68 7.76 4.46
C SER A 156 13.68 6.86 5.19
N VAL A 157 13.06 5.93 4.46
CA VAL A 157 12.15 4.92 5.05
C VAL A 157 12.83 4.12 6.16
N GLY A 158 14.10 3.72 5.96
CA GLY A 158 14.87 3.02 6.99
C GLY A 158 15.11 3.88 8.24
N GLU A 159 15.43 5.17 8.07
CA GLU A 159 15.62 6.12 9.17
C GLU A 159 14.30 6.38 9.93
N LEU A 160 13.18 6.46 9.23
CA LEU A 160 11.84 6.59 9.82
C LEU A 160 11.47 5.34 10.62
N LEU A 161 11.68 4.16 10.05
CA LEU A 161 11.41 2.89 10.73
C LEU A 161 12.22 2.74 12.02
N ALA A 162 13.50 3.11 12.01
CA ALA A 162 14.39 3.03 13.17
C ALA A 162 13.96 3.96 14.33
N GLN A 163 13.14 4.96 14.06
CA GLN A 163 12.67 5.93 15.07
C GLN A 163 11.29 5.59 15.64
N LEU A 164 10.57 4.64 15.00
CA LEU A 164 9.29 4.22 15.55
C LEU A 164 9.48 3.53 16.90
N PRO A 165 8.69 3.89 17.90
CA PRO A 165 8.62 3.09 19.13
C PRO A 165 8.21 1.66 18.73
N ASP A 166 8.73 0.66 19.44
CA ASP A 166 8.48 -0.75 19.18
C ASP A 166 7.38 -1.36 20.10
N PRO A 167 6.13 -0.89 20.03
CA PRO A 167 5.05 -1.46 20.84
C PRO A 167 4.34 -2.61 20.14
N ALA A 168 4.43 -2.72 18.80
CA ALA A 168 3.70 -3.73 18.02
C ALA A 168 4.62 -4.86 17.63
N LYS A 169 4.30 -6.08 18.09
CA LYS A 169 4.97 -7.30 17.62
C LYS A 169 4.65 -7.48 16.14
N ILE A 170 5.70 -7.45 15.31
CA ILE A 170 5.62 -7.74 13.88
C ILE A 170 6.48 -8.97 13.60
N THR A 171 5.91 -9.96 12.94
CA THR A 171 6.58 -11.24 12.65
C THR A 171 6.67 -11.42 11.13
N ARG A 172 7.88 -11.55 10.61
CA ARG A 172 8.11 -11.88 9.19
C ARG A 172 7.73 -13.32 8.94
N LEU A 173 6.88 -13.58 7.94
CA LEU A 173 6.37 -14.91 7.62
C LEU A 173 7.07 -15.52 6.41
N THR A 174 7.06 -14.81 5.28
CA THR A 174 7.60 -15.34 4.02
C THR A 174 7.92 -14.22 3.04
N ASP A 175 8.95 -14.44 2.20
CA ASP A 175 9.33 -13.56 1.09
C ASP A 175 8.70 -14.01 -0.25
N LYS A 176 8.14 -15.23 -0.27
CA LYS A 176 7.59 -15.85 -1.48
C LYS A 176 6.07 -15.92 -1.38
N TRP A 177 5.42 -15.11 -2.18
CA TRP A 177 3.96 -15.06 -2.23
C TRP A 177 3.45 -14.47 -3.55
#